data_4861f95f821fada96b713f4b45038235
#
_entry.id   4861f95f821fada96b713f4b45038235
#
_cell.length_a   1.000
_cell.length_b   1.000
_cell.length_c   1.000
_cell.angle_alpha   90.00
_cell.angle_beta   90.00
_cell.angle_gamma   90.00
#
_symmetry.space_group_name_H-M   'P 1'
#
loop_
_entity.id
_entity.type
_entity.pdbx_description
1 polymer ?
#
loop_
_entity_poly.entity_id
_entity_poly.type
_entity_poly.pdbx_seq_one_letter_code
_entity_poly.pdbx_strand_id
1 'polypeptide(L)'
;AQNNTNSPYTRYGYGDLSDQSFGNSKAMGGIAFGLRDGAQINPLNPASYTAIDSLTFIFEGGVSLQNMNISGGGVKLNAKNSSFDYLAMQFRLHPKIAMSIGLLPFSNVGYSVSESNEATETSPYSTKSLTGEGGLHQLYVGAGVKVLKNLSVGVNASYFWGDITRSLTQLYPNTASAYSYIRQNAVSVSDYKLDFGLQYTQEFNKKHSATIGAVYSPKHKLNNDYTVTTQASSTVSQDWDATLEVPNTFGVGFTYNYDKRLTVGLDYSLQQWSKTKFGVNTSDDAVREDFDETYTYCDRHKISVGAEYIPNLIGRSYLSHIKYRLGAYYTTPYYKIGGKDAAREYGVTAGFGLPVPRSRSILSISGQFVRISGQ
;
A
#
# COMPACT_ATOMS: atom_id res chain seq x y z
N ALA A 1 -7.55 -18.64 6.32
CA ALA A 1 -6.50 -17.69 5.92
C ALA A 1 -6.25 -16.73 7.07
N GLN A 2 -4.99 -16.43 7.35
CA GLN A 2 -4.65 -15.44 8.39
C GLN A 2 -4.73 -14.06 7.73
N ASN A 3 -5.65 -13.22 8.18
CA ASN A 3 -5.78 -11.86 7.66
C ASN A 3 -4.57 -11.01 8.09
N ASN A 4 -4.04 -10.23 7.17
CA ASN A 4 -2.94 -9.29 7.43
C ASN A 4 -3.41 -7.99 8.09
N THR A 5 -4.71 -7.78 8.22
CA THR A 5 -5.34 -6.63 8.87
C THR A 5 -6.63 -7.04 9.57
N ASN A 6 -7.01 -6.30 10.61
CA ASN A 6 -8.28 -6.44 11.32
C ASN A 6 -8.92 -5.05 11.49
N SER A 7 -9.10 -4.33 10.39
CA SER A 7 -9.59 -2.98 10.39
C SER A 7 -10.98 -2.87 9.77
N PRO A 8 -11.98 -2.29 10.47
CA PRO A 8 -13.29 -2.06 9.89
C PRO A 8 -13.27 -1.10 8.70
N TYR A 9 -12.22 -0.29 8.56
CA TYR A 9 -12.03 0.58 7.40
C TYR A 9 -11.71 -0.19 6.11
N THR A 10 -11.37 -1.48 6.17
CA THR A 10 -11.12 -2.31 4.98
C THR A 10 -12.41 -2.81 4.30
N ARG A 11 -13.56 -2.42 4.81
CA ARG A 11 -14.87 -2.83 4.32
C ARG A 11 -15.15 -2.34 2.89
N TYR A 12 -14.55 -1.24 2.47
CA TYR A 12 -14.87 -0.57 1.22
C TYR A 12 -13.78 -0.71 0.16
N GLY A 13 -14.19 -0.82 -1.10
CA GLY A 13 -13.31 -0.86 -2.25
C GLY A 13 -12.22 -1.93 -2.18
N TYR A 14 -10.98 -1.53 -2.35
CA TYR A 14 -9.82 -2.42 -2.28
C TYR A 14 -9.34 -2.72 -0.85
N GLY A 15 -9.97 -2.12 0.17
CA GLY A 15 -9.52 -2.22 1.55
C GLY A 15 -8.40 -1.24 1.89
N ASP A 16 -7.51 -1.62 2.81
CA ASP A 16 -6.33 -0.82 3.15
C ASP A 16 -5.27 -0.93 2.05
N LEU A 17 -4.89 0.19 1.47
CA LEU A 17 -3.80 0.26 0.51
C LEU A 17 -2.47 0.09 1.25
N SER A 18 -1.69 -0.90 0.83
CA SER A 18 -0.43 -1.24 1.48
C SER A 18 0.64 -0.17 1.25
N ASP A 19 1.44 0.05 2.27
CA ASP A 19 2.70 0.80 2.12
C ASP A 19 3.70 -0.06 1.34
N GLN A 20 4.07 0.40 0.16
CA GLN A 20 4.98 -0.28 -0.76
C GLN A 20 6.43 0.21 -0.64
N SER A 21 6.73 1.02 0.37
CA SER A 21 8.09 1.46 0.66
C SER A 21 8.91 0.34 1.29
N PHE A 22 10.17 0.26 0.93
CA PHE A 22 11.11 -0.73 1.46
C PHE A 22 11.85 -0.19 2.70
N GLY A 23 12.68 -1.00 3.31
CA GLY A 23 13.26 -0.82 4.62
C GLY A 23 13.78 0.57 4.96
N ASN A 24 14.60 1.20 4.11
CA ASN A 24 15.10 2.55 4.37
C ASN A 24 14.00 3.62 4.24
N SER A 25 13.21 3.54 3.18
CA SER A 25 12.09 4.46 2.94
C SER A 25 11.06 4.40 4.06
N LYS A 26 10.73 3.21 4.54
CA LYS A 26 9.77 2.99 5.63
C LYS A 26 10.14 3.75 6.90
N ALA A 27 11.41 3.75 7.26
CA ALA A 27 11.94 4.47 8.42
C ALA A 27 12.01 5.99 8.19
N MET A 28 11.90 6.45 6.97
CA MET A 28 11.97 7.86 6.56
C MET A 28 10.60 8.40 6.09
N GLY A 29 9.51 7.99 6.72
CA GLY A 29 8.17 8.45 6.38
C GLY A 29 7.64 7.97 5.02
N GLY A 30 8.32 7.05 4.36
CA GLY A 30 7.96 6.54 3.05
C GLY A 30 8.43 7.39 1.88
N ILE A 31 9.39 8.29 2.06
CA ILE A 31 10.00 9.02 0.94
C ILE A 31 10.69 8.04 -0.01
N ALA A 32 10.49 8.23 -1.30
CA ALA A 32 11.01 7.31 -2.29
C ALA A 32 11.31 7.96 -3.65
N PHE A 33 10.55 8.95 -4.07
CA PHE A 33 10.57 9.40 -5.46
C PHE A 33 11.90 10.05 -5.87
N GLY A 34 12.52 10.79 -4.98
CA GLY A 34 13.85 11.36 -5.20
C GLY A 34 14.99 10.54 -4.58
N LEU A 35 14.69 9.44 -3.92
CA LEU A 35 15.69 8.66 -3.19
C LEU A 35 16.50 7.78 -4.14
N ARG A 36 17.83 7.86 -4.02
CA ARG A 36 18.80 7.04 -4.74
C ARG A 36 19.82 6.44 -3.78
N ASP A 37 19.85 5.13 -3.69
CA ASP A 37 20.77 4.41 -2.83
C ASP A 37 21.36 3.22 -3.61
N GLY A 38 22.68 3.09 -3.60
CA GLY A 38 23.37 2.01 -4.30
C GLY A 38 23.28 0.65 -3.63
N ALA A 39 22.82 0.60 -2.38
CA ALA A 39 22.78 -0.60 -1.56
C ALA A 39 21.36 -1.07 -1.21
N GLN A 40 20.32 -0.34 -1.63
CA GLN A 40 18.93 -0.65 -1.30
C GLN A 40 18.02 -0.48 -2.51
N ILE A 41 16.94 -1.26 -2.54
CA ILE A 41 15.97 -1.26 -3.62
C ILE A 41 14.85 -0.26 -3.32
N ASN A 42 14.48 0.54 -4.33
CA ASN A 42 13.37 1.47 -4.27
C ASN A 42 12.41 1.24 -5.44
N PRO A 43 11.40 0.38 -5.30
CA PRO A 43 10.48 0.05 -6.40
C PRO A 43 9.46 1.15 -6.70
N LEU A 44 9.30 2.12 -5.82
CA LEU A 44 8.35 3.23 -6.00
C LEU A 44 8.81 4.23 -7.09
N ASN A 45 10.10 4.24 -7.40
CA ASN A 45 10.61 4.95 -8.57
C ASN A 45 11.64 4.07 -9.31
N PRO A 46 11.26 3.42 -10.41
CA PRO A 46 12.14 2.49 -11.11
C PRO A 46 13.38 3.16 -11.74
N ALA A 47 13.40 4.46 -11.92
CA ALA A 47 14.61 5.18 -12.31
C ALA A 47 15.76 5.05 -11.29
N SER A 48 15.44 4.81 -10.03
CA SER A 48 16.41 4.62 -8.94
C SER A 48 17.26 3.35 -9.08
N TYR A 49 16.84 2.38 -9.88
CA TYR A 49 17.59 1.14 -10.10
C TYR A 49 18.98 1.39 -10.66
N THR A 50 19.12 2.46 -11.44
CA THR A 50 20.43 2.86 -12.00
C THR A 50 21.44 3.33 -10.94
N ALA A 51 21.01 3.56 -9.69
CA ALA A 51 21.89 3.94 -8.59
C ALA A 51 22.68 2.76 -8.02
N ILE A 52 22.34 1.53 -8.35
CA ILE A 52 23.02 0.33 -7.84
C ILE A 52 24.53 0.39 -8.06
N ASP A 53 25.28 0.00 -7.06
CA ASP A 53 26.74 -0.08 -7.14
C ASP A 53 27.20 -1.12 -8.17
N SER A 54 28.34 -0.87 -8.78
CA SER A 54 28.93 -1.78 -9.77
C SER A 54 29.20 -3.16 -9.18
N LEU A 55 28.97 -4.20 -9.98
CA LEU A 55 29.18 -5.61 -9.59
C LEU A 55 28.40 -6.03 -8.34
N THR A 56 27.26 -5.41 -8.10
CA THR A 56 26.45 -5.67 -6.92
C THR A 56 25.15 -6.36 -7.32
N PHE A 57 24.82 -7.39 -6.56
CA PHE A 57 23.51 -8.01 -6.55
C PHE A 57 22.87 -7.71 -5.19
N ILE A 58 21.66 -7.15 -5.19
CA ILE A 58 20.93 -6.83 -3.97
C ILE A 58 19.76 -7.79 -3.86
N PHE A 59 19.60 -8.36 -2.67
CA PHE A 59 18.43 -9.11 -2.27
C PHE A 59 17.87 -8.51 -1.00
N GLU A 60 16.59 -8.17 -1.00
CA GLU A 60 15.90 -7.58 0.14
C GLU A 60 14.60 -8.33 0.45
N GLY A 61 14.32 -8.47 1.74
CA GLY A 61 13.06 -8.96 2.25
C GLY A 61 12.66 -8.21 3.50
N GLY A 62 11.38 -8.05 3.74
CA GLY A 62 10.85 -7.34 4.89
C GLY A 62 9.63 -8.04 5.48
N VAL A 63 9.55 -7.99 6.81
CA VAL A 63 8.40 -8.44 7.59
C VAL A 63 8.05 -7.38 8.60
N SER A 64 6.77 -7.28 8.95
CA SER A 64 6.30 -6.33 9.96
C SER A 64 5.36 -6.99 10.96
N LEU A 65 5.37 -6.43 12.17
CA LEU A 65 4.44 -6.75 13.24
C LEU A 65 3.64 -5.49 13.55
N GLN A 66 2.32 -5.62 13.59
CA GLN A 66 1.42 -4.52 13.89
C GLN A 66 0.64 -4.81 15.16
N ASN A 67 0.56 -3.82 16.05
CA ASN A 67 -0.34 -3.80 17.17
C ASN A 67 -1.31 -2.62 16.98
N MET A 68 -2.58 -2.92 16.78
CA MET A 68 -3.62 -1.93 16.50
C MET A 68 -4.59 -1.84 17.66
N ASN A 69 -4.84 -0.62 18.14
CA ASN A 69 -5.89 -0.32 19.08
C ASN A 69 -7.03 0.41 18.37
N ILE A 70 -8.19 -0.19 18.37
CA ILE A 70 -9.40 0.36 17.74
C ILE A 70 -10.34 0.80 18.86
N SER A 71 -10.79 2.04 18.80
CA SER A 71 -11.78 2.57 19.75
C SER A 71 -12.91 3.28 18.99
N GLY A 72 -14.15 2.97 19.36
CA GLY A 72 -15.34 3.59 18.79
C GLY A 72 -16.60 3.11 19.51
N GLY A 73 -17.60 3.97 19.64
CA GLY A 73 -18.89 3.61 20.26
C GLY A 73 -18.79 3.04 21.68
N GLY A 74 -17.76 3.42 22.45
CA GLY A 74 -17.53 2.89 23.81
C GLY A 74 -16.83 1.52 23.86
N VAL A 75 -16.51 0.93 22.72
CA VAL A 75 -15.80 -0.35 22.61
C VAL A 75 -14.32 -0.09 22.32
N LYS A 76 -13.45 -0.84 23.00
CA LYS A 76 -12.01 -0.85 22.75
C LYS A 76 -11.58 -2.26 22.37
N LEU A 77 -10.94 -2.39 21.23
CA LEU A 77 -10.41 -3.65 20.72
C LEU A 77 -8.92 -3.51 20.45
N ASN A 78 -8.18 -4.57 20.72
CA ASN A 78 -6.77 -4.70 20.34
C ASN A 78 -6.62 -5.83 19.35
N ALA A 79 -5.91 -5.57 18.26
CA ALA A 79 -5.58 -6.55 17.23
C ALA A 79 -4.08 -6.58 16.98
N LYS A 80 -3.53 -7.78 16.85
CA LYS A 80 -2.13 -8.01 16.52
C LYS A 80 -2.06 -8.73 15.18
N ASN A 81 -1.31 -8.18 14.27
CA ASN A 81 -1.12 -8.73 12.93
C ASN A 81 0.37 -8.87 12.63
N SER A 82 0.70 -9.88 11.84
CA SER A 82 2.00 -10.03 11.23
C SER A 82 1.84 -10.07 9.73
N SER A 83 2.72 -9.43 9.00
CA SER A 83 2.66 -9.44 7.56
C SER A 83 4.04 -9.58 6.94
N PHE A 84 4.05 -10.24 5.79
CA PHE A 84 5.14 -10.22 4.84
C PHE A 84 5.01 -8.95 4.00
N ASP A 85 6.04 -8.09 4.02
CA ASP A 85 5.96 -6.79 3.38
C ASP A 85 6.46 -6.81 1.93
N TYR A 86 7.60 -7.48 1.67
CA TYR A 86 8.16 -7.57 0.33
C TYR A 86 9.30 -8.58 0.26
N LEU A 87 9.56 -9.01 -0.97
CA LEU A 87 10.76 -9.77 -1.36
C LEU A 87 11.19 -9.24 -2.72
N ALA A 88 12.44 -8.84 -2.85
CA ALA A 88 12.93 -8.25 -4.08
C ALA A 88 14.42 -8.53 -4.32
N MET A 89 14.80 -8.47 -5.60
CA MET A 89 16.19 -8.52 -6.03
C MET A 89 16.46 -7.43 -7.06
N GLN A 90 17.69 -6.96 -7.10
CA GLN A 90 18.15 -5.96 -8.06
C GLN A 90 19.57 -6.26 -8.51
N PHE A 91 19.83 -6.08 -9.79
CA PHE A 91 21.13 -6.33 -10.38
C PHE A 91 21.38 -5.41 -11.57
N ARG A 92 22.64 -5.23 -11.91
CA ARG A 92 23.08 -4.44 -13.06
C ARG A 92 23.34 -5.33 -14.26
N LEU A 93 22.67 -5.05 -15.38
CA LEU A 93 22.93 -5.72 -16.66
C LEU A 93 24.02 -5.05 -17.48
N HIS A 94 24.09 -3.73 -17.41
CA HIS A 94 25.00 -2.89 -18.17
C HIS A 94 25.33 -1.65 -17.34
N PRO A 95 26.45 -0.94 -17.54
CA PRO A 95 26.77 0.29 -16.79
C PRO A 95 25.67 1.34 -16.76
N LYS A 96 24.76 1.32 -17.74
CA LYS A 96 23.62 2.24 -17.84
C LYS A 96 22.27 1.58 -17.57
N ILE A 97 22.19 0.27 -17.38
CA ILE A 97 20.93 -0.48 -17.28
C ILE A 97 20.96 -1.36 -16.04
N ALA A 98 19.95 -1.22 -15.20
CA ALA A 98 19.73 -2.08 -14.05
C ALA A 98 18.29 -2.61 -14.04
N MET A 99 18.10 -3.78 -13.46
CA MET A 99 16.80 -4.44 -13.36
C MET A 99 16.48 -4.78 -11.90
N SER A 100 15.20 -4.82 -11.60
CA SER A 100 14.68 -5.29 -10.32
C SER A 100 13.48 -6.19 -10.54
N ILE A 101 13.34 -7.20 -9.69
CA ILE A 101 12.19 -8.10 -9.64
C ILE A 101 11.75 -8.18 -8.20
N GLY A 102 10.45 -8.08 -7.94
CA GLY A 102 9.97 -8.14 -6.57
C GLY A 102 8.50 -8.49 -6.44
N LEU A 103 8.18 -8.97 -5.25
CA LEU A 103 6.84 -9.35 -4.82
C LEU A 103 6.43 -8.47 -3.66
N LEU A 104 5.28 -7.82 -3.76
CA LEU A 104 4.74 -6.95 -2.71
C LEU A 104 3.21 -6.93 -2.70
N PRO A 105 2.58 -6.65 -1.56
CA PRO A 105 1.14 -6.47 -1.48
C PRO A 105 0.74 -5.11 -2.08
N PHE A 106 -0.47 -5.05 -2.64
CA PHE A 106 -1.10 -3.81 -3.08
C PHE A 106 -2.16 -3.35 -2.08
N SER A 107 -3.01 -4.27 -1.63
CA SER A 107 -4.07 -3.98 -0.66
C SER A 107 -4.36 -5.18 0.24
N ASN A 108 -4.96 -4.91 1.38
CA ASN A 108 -5.40 -5.93 2.33
C ASN A 108 -6.83 -5.66 2.77
N VAL A 109 -7.62 -6.72 2.85
CA VAL A 109 -8.98 -6.71 3.39
C VAL A 109 -9.03 -7.68 4.57
N GLY A 110 -9.53 -7.20 5.70
CA GLY A 110 -9.71 -8.05 6.87
C GLY A 110 -10.57 -7.33 7.90
N TYR A 111 -11.82 -7.77 8.05
CA TYR A 111 -12.73 -7.25 9.06
C TYR A 111 -13.76 -8.29 9.46
N SER A 112 -14.27 -8.16 10.67
CA SER A 112 -15.43 -8.89 11.18
C SER A 112 -16.21 -7.98 12.10
N VAL A 113 -17.42 -7.63 11.69
CA VAL A 113 -18.31 -6.73 12.42
C VAL A 113 -19.65 -7.41 12.57
N SER A 114 -20.18 -7.44 13.79
CA SER A 114 -21.52 -7.98 14.08
C SER A 114 -22.37 -6.93 14.77
N GLU A 115 -23.60 -6.83 14.35
CA GLU A 115 -24.62 -5.92 14.89
C GLU A 115 -25.86 -6.74 15.21
N SER A 116 -26.43 -6.52 16.37
CA SER A 116 -27.71 -7.13 16.79
C SER A 116 -28.78 -6.05 16.85
N ASN A 117 -29.86 -6.29 16.15
CA ASN A 117 -31.03 -5.43 16.15
C ASN A 117 -32.09 -6.06 17.07
N GLU A 118 -32.52 -5.32 18.10
CA GLU A 118 -33.58 -5.77 18.99
C GLU A 118 -34.92 -5.85 18.25
N ALA A 119 -35.80 -6.74 18.73
CA ALA A 119 -37.12 -6.88 18.16
C ALA A 119 -37.96 -5.62 18.43
N THR A 120 -38.64 -5.14 17.39
CA THR A 120 -39.61 -4.05 17.45
C THR A 120 -40.99 -4.57 17.07
N GLU A 121 -42.06 -3.73 17.19
CA GLU A 121 -43.40 -4.12 16.77
C GLU A 121 -43.52 -4.53 15.29
N THR A 122 -42.59 -4.03 14.47
CA THR A 122 -42.60 -4.24 13.00
C THR A 122 -41.42 -5.09 12.49
N SER A 123 -40.42 -5.38 13.32
CA SER A 123 -39.23 -6.11 12.94
C SER A 123 -38.82 -7.13 14.00
N PRO A 124 -38.57 -8.39 13.60
CA PRO A 124 -38.08 -9.40 14.54
C PRO A 124 -36.65 -9.15 14.96
N TYR A 125 -36.22 -9.74 16.06
CA TYR A 125 -34.82 -9.77 16.47
C TYR A 125 -33.97 -10.36 15.35
N SER A 126 -32.88 -9.69 15.04
CA SER A 126 -31.96 -10.16 14.01
C SER A 126 -30.50 -9.86 14.37
N THR A 127 -29.63 -10.69 13.84
CA THR A 127 -28.18 -10.46 13.91
C THR A 127 -27.62 -10.34 12.49
N LYS A 128 -26.93 -9.22 12.23
CA LYS A 128 -26.23 -8.96 10.99
C LYS A 128 -24.74 -9.08 11.24
N SER A 129 -24.07 -9.92 10.49
CA SER A 129 -22.62 -10.10 10.56
C SER A 129 -22.00 -9.81 9.20
N LEU A 130 -20.99 -8.94 9.19
CA LEU A 130 -20.24 -8.56 8.01
C LEU A 130 -18.79 -9.01 8.18
N THR A 131 -18.30 -9.80 7.24
CA THR A 131 -16.91 -10.25 7.23
C THR A 131 -16.29 -9.99 5.86
N GLY A 132 -15.01 -9.74 5.85
CA GLY A 132 -14.23 -9.61 4.63
C GLY A 132 -12.82 -10.12 4.82
N GLU A 133 -12.28 -10.69 3.77
CA GLU A 133 -10.91 -11.19 3.73
C GLU A 133 -10.32 -11.09 2.33
N GLY A 134 -9.00 -11.15 2.26
CA GLY A 134 -8.25 -11.17 1.02
C GLY A 134 -7.40 -9.94 0.81
N GLY A 135 -7.15 -9.63 -0.44
CA GLY A 135 -6.34 -8.50 -0.87
C GLY A 135 -5.66 -8.77 -2.20
N LEU A 136 -5.03 -7.74 -2.74
CA LEU A 136 -4.35 -7.80 -4.01
C LEU A 136 -2.83 -7.76 -3.82
N HIS A 137 -2.13 -8.48 -4.69
CA HIS A 137 -0.68 -8.62 -4.70
C HIS A 137 -0.13 -8.22 -6.06
N GLN A 138 1.13 -7.87 -6.11
CA GLN A 138 1.82 -7.63 -7.38
C GLN A 138 3.23 -8.23 -7.37
N LEU A 139 3.57 -8.81 -8.51
CA LEU A 139 4.92 -9.22 -8.88
C LEU A 139 5.40 -8.25 -9.97
N TYR A 140 6.41 -7.43 -9.67
CA TYR A 140 6.95 -6.52 -10.65
C TYR A 140 8.26 -7.02 -11.25
N VAL A 141 8.46 -6.67 -12.51
CA VAL A 141 9.74 -6.71 -13.21
C VAL A 141 9.99 -5.30 -13.72
N GLY A 142 11.09 -4.72 -13.32
CA GLY A 142 11.41 -3.34 -13.67
C GLY A 142 12.81 -3.17 -14.22
N ALA A 143 12.97 -2.11 -15.01
CA ALA A 143 14.24 -1.70 -15.55
C ALA A 143 14.42 -0.18 -15.42
N GLY A 144 15.63 0.23 -15.09
CA GLY A 144 16.07 1.62 -15.09
C GLY A 144 17.22 1.81 -16.07
N VAL A 145 17.22 2.94 -16.74
CA VAL A 145 18.22 3.29 -17.76
C VAL A 145 18.74 4.70 -17.51
N LYS A 146 20.06 4.88 -17.50
CA LYS A 146 20.70 6.20 -17.56
C LYS A 146 20.66 6.72 -19.00
N VAL A 147 19.77 7.66 -19.26
CA VAL A 147 19.66 8.33 -20.56
C VAL A 147 20.75 9.35 -20.74
N LEU A 148 21.02 10.11 -19.70
CA LEU A 148 22.11 11.08 -19.59
C LEU A 148 22.92 10.82 -18.31
N LYS A 149 24.05 11.47 -18.15
CA LYS A 149 24.89 11.32 -16.96
C LYS A 149 24.10 11.54 -15.65
N ASN A 150 23.19 12.51 -15.64
CA ASN A 150 22.42 12.93 -14.46
C ASN A 150 20.94 12.55 -14.56
N LEU A 151 20.49 11.97 -15.65
CA LEU A 151 19.07 11.66 -15.88
C LEU A 151 18.88 10.16 -16.05
N SER A 152 18.00 9.60 -15.25
CA SER A 152 17.57 8.21 -15.33
C SER A 152 16.06 8.13 -15.53
N VAL A 153 15.65 7.14 -16.30
CA VAL A 153 14.24 6.78 -16.49
C VAL A 153 14.06 5.30 -16.18
N GLY A 154 12.86 4.93 -15.82
CA GLY A 154 12.58 3.53 -15.53
C GLY A 154 11.12 3.17 -15.70
N VAL A 155 10.87 1.88 -15.78
CA VAL A 155 9.54 1.29 -15.90
C VAL A 155 9.47 0.02 -15.06
N ASN A 156 8.37 -0.15 -14.35
CA ASN A 156 7.94 -1.42 -13.75
C ASN A 156 6.73 -1.94 -14.50
N ALA A 157 6.77 -3.19 -14.90
CA ALA A 157 5.61 -3.94 -15.35
C ALA A 157 5.28 -4.97 -14.27
N SER A 158 4.07 -4.92 -13.76
CA SER A 158 3.64 -5.81 -12.67
C SER A 158 2.54 -6.74 -13.15
N TYR A 159 2.61 -8.02 -12.73
CA TYR A 159 1.47 -8.91 -12.69
C TYR A 159 0.70 -8.65 -11.39
N PHE A 160 -0.57 -8.36 -11.52
CA PHE A 160 -1.44 -7.88 -10.47
C PHE A 160 -2.57 -8.89 -10.25
N TRP A 161 -2.66 -9.49 -9.06
CA TRP A 161 -3.64 -10.53 -8.78
C TRP A 161 -4.11 -10.53 -7.34
N GLY A 162 -5.20 -11.19 -7.10
CA GLY A 162 -5.71 -11.48 -5.78
C GLY A 162 -7.20 -11.67 -5.75
N ASP A 163 -7.69 -12.05 -4.59
CA ASP A 163 -9.09 -12.31 -4.33
C ASP A 163 -9.55 -11.46 -3.15
N ILE A 164 -10.75 -10.89 -3.27
CA ILE A 164 -11.42 -10.20 -2.18
C ILE A 164 -12.79 -10.87 -2.00
N THR A 165 -13.03 -11.38 -0.80
CA THR A 165 -14.29 -12.03 -0.45
C THR A 165 -14.97 -11.27 0.68
N ARG A 166 -16.21 -10.86 0.46
CA ARG A 166 -17.04 -10.19 1.45
C ARG A 166 -18.31 -10.99 1.68
N SER A 167 -18.70 -11.15 2.94
CA SER A 167 -19.86 -11.94 3.31
C SER A 167 -20.76 -11.14 4.24
N LEU A 168 -22.05 -11.18 3.94
CA LEU A 168 -23.13 -10.71 4.80
C LEU A 168 -23.91 -11.92 5.30
N THR A 169 -23.99 -12.09 6.60
CA THR A 169 -24.82 -13.10 7.26
C THR A 169 -25.94 -12.41 8.00
N GLN A 170 -27.18 -12.69 7.63
CA GLN A 170 -28.39 -12.20 8.29
C GLN A 170 -29.12 -13.37 8.93
N LEU A 171 -29.22 -13.34 10.27
CA LEU A 171 -29.86 -14.40 11.05
C LEU A 171 -31.10 -13.86 11.76
N TYR A 172 -32.16 -14.68 11.74
CA TYR A 172 -33.42 -14.45 12.44
C TYR A 172 -33.72 -15.65 13.36
N PRO A 173 -33.04 -15.76 14.52
CA PRO A 173 -33.03 -16.98 15.32
C PRO A 173 -34.40 -17.37 15.94
N ASN A 174 -35.31 -16.42 16.08
CA ASN A 174 -36.58 -16.62 16.84
C ASN A 174 -37.84 -16.40 15.99
N THR A 175 -37.72 -16.42 14.66
CA THR A 175 -38.83 -16.05 13.77
C THR A 175 -39.01 -17.07 12.65
N ALA A 176 -40.13 -17.79 12.69
CA ALA A 176 -40.47 -18.77 11.65
C ALA A 176 -40.88 -18.13 10.31
N SER A 177 -41.20 -16.85 10.28
CA SER A 177 -41.64 -16.10 9.12
C SER A 177 -40.52 -15.36 8.40
N ALA A 178 -39.30 -15.34 8.94
CA ALA A 178 -38.13 -14.69 8.32
C ALA A 178 -37.03 -15.72 8.03
N TYR A 179 -36.50 -15.66 6.83
CA TYR A 179 -35.43 -16.57 6.41
C TYR A 179 -34.07 -15.97 6.68
N SER A 180 -33.24 -16.74 7.39
CA SER A 180 -31.82 -16.43 7.51
C SER A 180 -31.11 -16.69 6.20
N TYR A 181 -30.15 -15.82 5.83
CA TYR A 181 -29.39 -16.00 4.60
C TYR A 181 -27.93 -15.55 4.78
N ILE A 182 -27.08 -16.12 3.94
CA ILE A 182 -25.68 -15.69 3.77
C ILE A 182 -25.51 -15.25 2.33
N ARG A 183 -25.02 -14.05 2.15
CA ARG A 183 -24.65 -13.54 0.82
C ARG A 183 -23.15 -13.28 0.80
N GLN A 184 -22.49 -13.82 -0.21
CA GLN A 184 -21.05 -13.72 -0.38
C GLN A 184 -20.73 -13.13 -1.74
N ASN A 185 -19.94 -12.06 -1.75
CA ASN A 185 -19.38 -11.48 -2.96
C ASN A 185 -17.90 -11.83 -3.01
N ALA A 186 -17.51 -12.53 -4.06
CA ALA A 186 -16.13 -12.89 -4.33
C ALA A 186 -15.69 -12.24 -5.63
N VAL A 187 -14.63 -11.44 -5.57
CA VAL A 187 -13.98 -10.87 -6.75
C VAL A 187 -12.58 -11.40 -6.87
N SER A 188 -12.23 -11.90 -8.05
CA SER A 188 -10.89 -12.36 -8.41
C SER A 188 -10.33 -11.44 -9.49
N VAL A 189 -9.10 -10.97 -9.30
CA VAL A 189 -8.42 -10.06 -10.20
C VAL A 189 -7.17 -10.72 -10.75
N SER A 190 -6.95 -10.58 -12.06
CA SER A 190 -5.76 -11.05 -12.74
C SER A 190 -5.48 -10.13 -13.93
N ASP A 191 -4.51 -9.24 -13.81
CA ASP A 191 -4.18 -8.25 -14.82
C ASP A 191 -2.73 -7.76 -14.68
N TYR A 192 -2.37 -6.74 -15.42
CA TYR A 192 -1.10 -6.05 -15.34
C TYR A 192 -1.25 -4.63 -14.80
N LYS A 193 -0.14 -4.05 -14.38
CA LYS A 193 -0.02 -2.65 -13.96
C LYS A 193 1.33 -2.11 -14.43
N LEU A 194 1.34 -0.87 -14.91
CA LEU A 194 2.56 -0.18 -15.35
C LEU A 194 2.86 1.01 -14.45
N ASP A 195 4.13 1.19 -14.12
CA ASP A 195 4.64 2.32 -13.36
C ASP A 195 5.86 2.90 -14.08
N PHE A 196 5.88 4.21 -14.27
CA PHE A 196 6.97 4.93 -14.91
C PHE A 196 7.67 5.84 -13.90
N GLY A 197 8.96 5.98 -14.03
CA GLY A 197 9.74 6.83 -13.15
C GLY A 197 10.82 7.61 -13.88
N LEU A 198 11.16 8.75 -13.29
CA LEU A 198 12.21 9.63 -13.76
C LEU A 198 12.95 10.20 -12.55
N GLN A 199 14.27 10.29 -12.63
CA GLN A 199 15.11 10.97 -11.64
C GLN A 199 16.18 11.80 -12.33
N TYR A 200 16.33 13.03 -11.84
CA TYR A 200 17.39 13.93 -12.24
C TYR A 200 18.22 14.32 -11.01
N THR A 201 19.52 14.08 -11.04
CA THR A 201 20.44 14.39 -9.95
C THR A 201 21.37 15.51 -10.39
N GLN A 202 21.43 16.57 -9.58
CA GLN A 202 22.36 17.67 -9.75
C GLN A 202 23.41 17.64 -8.64
N GLU A 203 24.66 17.51 -9.00
CA GLU A 203 25.81 17.68 -8.12
C GLU A 203 26.24 19.14 -8.14
N PHE A 204 26.14 19.83 -7.00
CA PHE A 204 26.56 21.23 -6.88
C PHE A 204 28.07 21.34 -6.61
N ASN A 205 28.58 20.40 -5.80
CA ASN A 205 29.99 20.23 -5.51
C ASN A 205 30.24 18.81 -4.95
N LYS A 206 31.45 18.53 -4.47
CA LYS A 206 31.79 17.20 -3.92
C LYS A 206 30.98 16.76 -2.70
N LYS A 207 30.35 17.70 -2.01
CA LYS A 207 29.59 17.44 -0.76
C LYS A 207 28.09 17.63 -0.89
N HIS A 208 27.61 18.39 -1.86
CA HIS A 208 26.21 18.75 -2.01
C HIS A 208 25.64 18.20 -3.31
N SER A 209 24.54 17.47 -3.21
CA SER A 209 23.77 17.01 -4.35
C SER A 209 22.27 17.04 -4.04
N ALA A 210 21.46 17.13 -5.07
CA ALA A 210 20.02 17.06 -4.97
C ALA A 210 19.46 16.18 -6.10
N THR A 211 18.40 15.46 -5.82
CA THR A 211 17.67 14.64 -6.79
C THR A 211 16.22 15.02 -6.82
N ILE A 212 15.68 15.24 -8.01
CA ILE A 212 14.25 15.40 -8.23
C ILE A 212 13.75 14.13 -8.90
N GLY A 213 12.68 13.56 -8.35
CA GLY A 213 12.05 12.38 -8.90
C GLY A 213 10.60 12.66 -9.29
N ALA A 214 10.14 11.99 -10.32
CA ALA A 214 8.74 11.99 -10.73
C ALA A 214 8.33 10.58 -11.09
N VAL A 215 7.09 10.22 -10.76
CA VAL A 215 6.51 8.92 -11.07
C VAL A 215 5.10 9.09 -11.62
N TYR A 216 4.73 8.18 -12.50
CA TYR A 216 3.40 8.13 -13.08
C TYR A 216 2.95 6.68 -13.28
N SER A 217 1.72 6.39 -12.86
CA SER A 217 1.05 5.12 -13.13
C SER A 217 -0.28 5.41 -13.83
N PRO A 218 -0.50 4.91 -15.04
CA PRO A 218 -1.74 5.15 -15.77
C PRO A 218 -2.92 4.42 -15.13
N LYS A 219 -4.09 5.03 -15.23
CA LYS A 219 -5.37 4.39 -14.93
C LYS A 219 -5.54 3.14 -15.78
N HIS A 220 -6.01 2.06 -15.14
CA HIS A 220 -6.24 0.80 -15.82
C HIS A 220 -7.51 0.13 -15.32
N LYS A 221 -8.31 -0.41 -16.24
CA LYS A 221 -9.44 -1.28 -15.91
C LYS A 221 -8.91 -2.69 -15.73
N LEU A 222 -9.17 -3.28 -14.55
CA LEU A 222 -8.70 -4.60 -14.19
C LEU A 222 -9.60 -5.69 -14.73
N ASN A 223 -9.01 -6.71 -15.29
CA ASN A 223 -9.69 -7.95 -15.63
C ASN A 223 -10.10 -8.67 -14.34
N ASN A 224 -11.36 -9.03 -14.22
CA ASN A 224 -11.90 -9.59 -12.99
C ASN A 224 -13.03 -10.57 -13.25
N ASP A 225 -13.22 -11.48 -12.28
CA ASP A 225 -14.37 -12.37 -12.17
C ASP A 225 -15.10 -12.02 -10.86
N TYR A 226 -16.37 -11.66 -10.97
CA TYR A 226 -17.18 -11.25 -9.83
C TYR A 226 -18.35 -12.22 -9.65
N THR A 227 -18.35 -13.00 -8.56
CA THR A 227 -19.36 -14.02 -8.27
C THR A 227 -20.12 -13.66 -7.00
N VAL A 228 -21.43 -13.69 -7.08
CA VAL A 228 -22.33 -13.53 -5.93
C VAL A 228 -22.99 -14.86 -5.61
N THR A 229 -22.78 -15.32 -4.38
CA THR A 229 -23.39 -16.55 -3.85
C THR A 229 -24.36 -16.22 -2.73
N THR A 230 -25.59 -16.66 -2.86
CA THR A 230 -26.61 -16.52 -1.82
C THR A 230 -27.03 -17.89 -1.31
N GLN A 231 -26.93 -18.10 -0.02
CA GLN A 231 -27.37 -19.30 0.69
C GLN A 231 -28.55 -18.97 1.59
N ALA A 232 -29.69 -19.59 1.33
CA ALA A 232 -30.88 -19.52 2.16
C ALA A 232 -31.45 -20.94 2.29
N SER A 233 -32.65 -21.21 1.77
CA SER A 233 -33.20 -22.56 1.64
C SER A 233 -32.50 -23.37 0.53
N SER A 234 -31.89 -22.68 -0.41
CA SER A 234 -31.04 -23.23 -1.48
C SER A 234 -29.83 -22.34 -1.67
N THR A 235 -28.80 -22.88 -2.35
CA THR A 235 -27.60 -22.12 -2.71
C THR A 235 -27.69 -21.73 -4.18
N VAL A 236 -27.55 -20.43 -4.45
CA VAL A 236 -27.53 -19.89 -5.81
C VAL A 236 -26.24 -19.08 -5.98
N SER A 237 -25.46 -19.41 -7.02
CA SER A 237 -24.27 -18.66 -7.42
C SER A 237 -24.49 -18.06 -8.79
N GLN A 238 -24.12 -16.81 -8.98
CA GLN A 238 -24.23 -16.09 -10.24
C GLN A 238 -22.97 -15.25 -10.47
N ASP A 239 -22.49 -15.29 -11.70
CA ASP A 239 -21.42 -14.40 -12.15
C ASP A 239 -22.04 -13.08 -12.61
N TRP A 240 -21.48 -11.99 -12.15
CA TRP A 240 -21.95 -10.65 -12.41
C TRP A 240 -20.89 -9.86 -13.16
N ASP A 241 -21.31 -9.04 -14.10
CA ASP A 241 -20.39 -8.10 -14.75
C ASP A 241 -20.01 -6.96 -13.80
N ALA A 242 -18.72 -6.76 -13.64
CA ALA A 242 -18.20 -5.77 -12.70
C ALA A 242 -17.05 -4.96 -13.31
N THR A 243 -16.93 -3.72 -12.89
CA THR A 243 -15.85 -2.82 -13.27
C THR A 243 -14.98 -2.50 -12.07
N LEU A 244 -13.71 -2.87 -12.15
CA LEU A 244 -12.68 -2.55 -11.18
C LEU A 244 -11.57 -1.76 -11.88
N GLU A 245 -11.19 -0.61 -11.31
CA GLU A 245 -10.18 0.26 -11.90
C GLU A 245 -9.15 0.69 -10.86
N VAL A 246 -7.90 0.77 -11.26
CA VAL A 246 -6.84 1.45 -10.51
C VAL A 246 -6.66 2.87 -11.04
N PRO A 247 -6.35 3.85 -10.18
CA PRO A 247 -6.32 5.25 -10.57
C PRO A 247 -5.08 5.64 -11.34
N ASN A 248 -5.15 6.76 -12.07
CA ASN A 248 -3.96 7.52 -12.39
C ASN A 248 -3.27 7.95 -11.10
N THR A 249 -1.98 7.68 -11.02
CA THR A 249 -1.15 8.06 -9.87
C THR A 249 -0.01 8.93 -10.34
N PHE A 250 0.17 10.06 -9.67
CA PHE A 250 1.26 11.01 -9.90
C PHE A 250 2.06 11.16 -8.62
N GLY A 251 3.36 11.20 -8.74
CA GLY A 251 4.22 11.47 -7.61
C GLY A 251 5.39 12.35 -8.00
N VAL A 252 5.77 13.24 -7.11
CA VAL A 252 6.98 14.07 -7.22
C VAL A 252 7.73 14.04 -5.91
N GLY A 253 9.04 14.04 -5.97
CA GLY A 253 9.88 14.02 -4.79
C GLY A 253 11.16 14.78 -4.98
N PHE A 254 11.69 15.25 -3.89
CA PHE A 254 12.96 15.96 -3.81
C PHE A 254 13.79 15.37 -2.69
N THR A 255 15.06 15.12 -2.97
CA THR A 255 16.03 14.64 -1.97
C THR A 255 17.29 15.46 -2.05
N TYR A 256 17.75 15.93 -0.91
CA TYR A 256 19.02 16.63 -0.75
C TYR A 256 20.00 15.75 0.01
N ASN A 257 21.21 15.64 -0.47
CA ASN A 257 22.29 14.88 0.17
C ASN A 257 23.48 15.79 0.49
N TYR A 258 23.95 15.70 1.71
CA TYR A 258 25.14 16.38 2.19
C TYR A 258 26.21 15.37 2.58
N ASP A 259 27.36 15.45 1.92
CA ASP A 259 28.60 14.71 2.24
C ASP A 259 28.39 13.17 2.30
N LYS A 260 27.40 12.63 1.59
CA LYS A 260 26.95 11.24 1.66
C LYS A 260 26.56 10.76 3.07
N ARG A 261 26.39 11.69 4.00
CA ARG A 261 26.08 11.44 5.41
C ARG A 261 24.67 11.84 5.80
N LEU A 262 24.22 13.00 5.32
CA LEU A 262 22.85 13.48 5.58
C LEU A 262 22.03 13.42 4.32
N THR A 263 20.89 12.74 4.36
CA THR A 263 19.88 12.72 3.31
C THR A 263 18.58 13.24 3.88
N VAL A 264 18.00 14.24 3.24
CA VAL A 264 16.68 14.80 3.61
C VAL A 264 15.79 14.76 2.37
N GLY A 265 14.56 14.34 2.52
CA GLY A 265 13.64 14.19 1.41
C GLY A 265 12.23 14.64 1.71
N LEU A 266 11.52 15.01 0.66
CA LEU A 266 10.12 15.40 0.66
C LEU A 266 9.45 14.80 -0.57
N ASP A 267 8.32 14.12 -0.37
CA ASP A 267 7.52 13.51 -1.41
C ASP A 267 6.07 13.96 -1.33
N TYR A 268 5.46 14.09 -2.50
CA TYR A 268 4.01 14.26 -2.65
C TYR A 268 3.49 13.29 -3.70
N SER A 269 2.36 12.64 -3.41
CA SER A 269 1.66 11.80 -4.37
C SER A 269 0.16 12.07 -4.41
N LEU A 270 -0.41 11.94 -5.59
CA LEU A 270 -1.82 12.07 -5.88
C LEU A 270 -2.32 10.81 -6.60
N GLN A 271 -3.32 10.16 -6.04
CA GLN A 271 -4.05 9.07 -6.67
C GLN A 271 -5.48 9.53 -6.98
N GLN A 272 -5.85 9.56 -8.26
CA GLN A 272 -7.14 10.06 -8.73
C GLN A 272 -8.24 9.00 -8.62
N TRP A 273 -8.52 8.54 -7.41
CA TRP A 273 -9.57 7.56 -7.15
C TRP A 273 -10.97 8.05 -7.50
N SER A 274 -11.24 9.36 -7.45
CA SER A 274 -12.53 9.93 -7.84
C SER A 274 -12.93 9.63 -9.28
N LYS A 275 -11.96 9.27 -10.12
CA LYS A 275 -12.16 8.92 -11.53
C LYS A 275 -12.20 7.42 -11.79
N THR A 276 -12.24 6.62 -10.75
CA THR A 276 -12.26 5.15 -10.83
C THR A 276 -13.60 4.58 -10.41
N LYS A 277 -13.84 3.35 -10.83
CA LYS A 277 -15.05 2.58 -10.51
C LYS A 277 -14.66 1.28 -9.83
N PHE A 278 -15.46 0.85 -8.89
CA PHE A 278 -15.36 -0.46 -8.24
C PHE A 278 -16.76 -0.99 -7.94
N GLY A 279 -17.11 -2.13 -8.50
CA GLY A 279 -18.36 -2.81 -8.20
C GLY A 279 -19.08 -3.33 -9.42
N VAL A 280 -20.29 -3.80 -9.19
CA VAL A 280 -21.16 -4.42 -10.19
C VAL A 280 -21.75 -3.36 -11.13
N ASN A 281 -21.76 -3.66 -12.42
CA ASN A 281 -22.42 -2.85 -13.43
C ASN A 281 -23.94 -3.01 -13.32
N THR A 282 -24.65 -1.90 -13.18
CA THR A 282 -26.12 -1.87 -13.13
C THR A 282 -26.70 -1.46 -14.48
N SER A 283 -27.99 -1.71 -14.67
CA SER A 283 -28.70 -1.40 -15.92
C SER A 283 -28.75 0.10 -16.26
N ASP A 284 -28.47 0.97 -15.32
CA ASP A 284 -28.44 2.42 -15.44
C ASP A 284 -27.04 2.98 -15.67
N ASP A 285 -26.08 2.17 -16.16
CA ASP A 285 -24.66 2.52 -16.32
C ASP A 285 -23.93 2.95 -15.03
N ALA A 286 -24.55 2.76 -13.88
CA ALA A 286 -23.93 2.97 -12.60
C ALA A 286 -23.12 1.73 -12.18
N VAL A 287 -22.03 1.95 -11.45
CA VAL A 287 -21.24 0.87 -10.82
C VAL A 287 -21.45 0.97 -9.33
N ARG A 288 -21.96 -0.09 -8.72
CA ARG A 288 -22.27 -0.15 -7.29
C ARG A 288 -21.69 -1.38 -6.63
N GLU A 289 -21.21 -1.23 -5.43
CA GLU A 289 -20.92 -2.36 -4.56
C GLU A 289 -22.20 -2.83 -3.87
N ASP A 290 -22.43 -4.13 -3.89
CA ASP A 290 -23.73 -4.74 -3.59
C ASP A 290 -24.18 -4.61 -2.12
N PHE A 291 -23.25 -4.36 -1.17
CA PHE A 291 -23.57 -4.28 0.26
C PHE A 291 -23.58 -2.86 0.84
N ASP A 292 -23.11 -1.88 0.09
CA ASP A 292 -22.89 -0.55 0.64
C ASP A 292 -23.01 0.56 -0.41
N GLU A 293 -24.19 1.14 -0.47
CA GLU A 293 -24.50 2.24 -1.38
C GLU A 293 -23.99 3.61 -0.88
N THR A 294 -23.37 3.67 0.29
CA THR A 294 -23.14 4.92 1.02
C THR A 294 -21.74 5.49 0.84
N TYR A 295 -20.85 4.82 0.10
CA TYR A 295 -19.50 5.34 -0.10
C TYR A 295 -19.24 5.80 -1.54
N THR A 296 -18.36 6.77 -1.67
CA THR A 296 -17.88 7.30 -2.96
C THR A 296 -16.38 7.46 -2.92
N TYR A 297 -15.72 7.28 -4.06
CA TYR A 297 -14.29 7.51 -4.14
C TYR A 297 -13.94 8.99 -4.16
N CYS A 298 -12.82 9.32 -3.54
CA CYS A 298 -12.20 10.65 -3.58
C CYS A 298 -10.70 10.52 -3.81
N ASP A 299 -10.09 11.60 -4.27
CA ASP A 299 -8.66 11.60 -4.54
C ASP A 299 -7.86 11.49 -3.25
N ARG A 300 -6.84 10.63 -3.29
CA ARG A 300 -5.92 10.39 -2.17
C ARG A 300 -4.66 11.20 -2.35
N HIS A 301 -4.33 11.97 -1.33
CA HIS A 301 -3.11 12.76 -1.26
C HIS A 301 -2.21 12.21 -0.17
N LYS A 302 -0.93 12.10 -0.45
CA LYS A 302 0.09 11.73 0.54
C LYS A 302 1.25 12.69 0.48
N ILE A 303 1.66 13.20 1.65
CA ILE A 303 2.86 14.01 1.84
C ILE A 303 3.76 13.26 2.81
N SER A 304 5.02 13.12 2.46
CA SER A 304 6.02 12.44 3.28
C SER A 304 7.27 13.29 3.41
N VAL A 305 7.84 13.29 4.59
CA VAL A 305 9.15 13.91 4.87
C VAL A 305 10.03 12.89 5.60
N GLY A 306 11.30 12.90 5.33
CA GLY A 306 12.23 11.98 5.97
C GLY A 306 13.66 12.44 5.92
N ALA A 307 14.46 11.88 6.81
CA ALA A 307 15.89 12.13 6.91
C ALA A 307 16.64 10.87 7.32
N GLU A 308 17.87 10.78 6.83
CA GLU A 308 18.85 9.76 7.23
C GLU A 308 20.17 10.43 7.55
N TYR A 309 20.79 10.04 8.65
CA TYR A 309 22.07 10.55 9.08
C TYR A 309 23.05 9.44 9.44
N ILE A 310 24.28 9.54 8.91
CA ILE A 310 25.40 8.67 9.23
C ILE A 310 26.46 9.52 9.92
N PRO A 311 26.77 9.30 11.21
CA PRO A 311 27.67 10.17 11.97
C PRO A 311 29.09 10.27 11.39
N ASN A 312 29.67 9.16 10.94
CA ASN A 312 30.98 9.15 10.33
C ASN A 312 31.18 7.94 9.42
N LEU A 313 31.52 8.18 8.17
CA LEU A 313 31.75 7.14 7.15
C LEU A 313 33.07 6.37 7.38
N ILE A 314 34.05 6.95 8.03
CA ILE A 314 35.42 6.43 8.19
C ILE A 314 35.77 6.12 9.64
N GLY A 315 34.88 6.38 10.58
CA GLY A 315 35.10 6.16 12.00
C GLY A 315 35.39 4.71 12.37
N ARG A 316 36.11 4.48 13.47
CA ARG A 316 36.38 3.14 13.99
C ARG A 316 35.25 2.55 14.82
N SER A 317 34.37 3.39 15.33
CA SER A 317 33.22 2.97 16.15
C SER A 317 32.11 2.43 15.27
N TYR A 318 31.54 1.31 15.64
CA TYR A 318 30.37 0.74 14.94
C TYR A 318 29.17 1.70 14.95
N LEU A 319 28.92 2.39 16.06
CA LEU A 319 27.84 3.36 16.21
C LEU A 319 27.94 4.53 15.23
N SER A 320 29.13 4.86 14.75
CA SER A 320 29.33 5.91 13.77
C SER A 320 28.95 5.52 12.34
N HIS A 321 28.81 4.23 12.07
CA HIS A 321 28.41 3.70 10.77
C HIS A 321 26.92 3.38 10.69
N ILE A 322 26.19 3.42 11.79
CA ILE A 322 24.76 3.19 11.82
C ILE A 322 24.06 4.32 11.07
N LYS A 323 23.10 3.97 10.24
CA LYS A 323 22.20 4.89 9.55
C LYS A 323 21.01 5.19 10.47
N TYR A 324 20.94 6.41 10.99
CA TYR A 324 19.83 6.88 11.82
C TYR A 324 18.78 7.50 10.92
N ARG A 325 17.54 7.06 11.04
CA ARG A 325 16.45 7.45 10.16
C ARG A 325 15.26 7.96 10.94
N LEU A 326 14.60 8.98 10.40
CA LEU A 326 13.42 9.61 10.97
C LEU A 326 12.51 10.08 9.84
N GLY A 327 11.21 10.06 10.07
CA GLY A 327 10.28 10.56 9.09
C GLY A 327 8.88 10.75 9.63
N ALA A 328 8.05 11.37 8.82
CA ALA A 328 6.63 11.55 9.07
C ALA A 328 5.85 11.59 7.75
N TYR A 329 4.60 11.20 7.80
CA TYR A 329 3.71 11.31 6.65
C TYR A 329 2.28 11.64 7.06
N TYR A 330 1.56 12.19 6.10
CA TYR A 330 0.14 12.44 6.18
C TYR A 330 -0.55 11.93 4.93
N THR A 331 -1.67 11.22 5.10
CA THR A 331 -2.44 10.65 3.99
C THR A 331 -3.91 10.94 4.18
N THR A 332 -4.57 11.38 3.10
CA THR A 332 -6.03 11.48 3.04
C THR A 332 -6.62 10.13 2.63
N PRO A 333 -7.87 9.82 3.01
CA PRO A 333 -8.54 8.61 2.54
C PRO A 333 -8.83 8.68 1.03
N TYR A 334 -9.05 7.53 0.42
CA TYR A 334 -9.44 7.45 -0.99
C TYR A 334 -10.96 7.25 -1.20
N TYR A 335 -11.73 7.20 -0.13
CA TYR A 335 -13.19 7.10 -0.16
C TYR A 335 -13.84 7.95 0.94
N LYS A 336 -15.13 8.26 0.71
CA LYS A 336 -16.01 9.00 1.64
C LYS A 336 -17.21 8.14 1.97
N ILE A 337 -17.67 8.23 3.21
CA ILE A 337 -18.86 7.55 3.70
C ILE A 337 -19.91 8.62 4.03
N GLY A 338 -21.10 8.54 3.42
CA GLY A 338 -22.14 9.54 3.63
C GLY A 338 -21.72 10.99 3.33
N GLY A 339 -20.82 11.17 2.36
CA GLY A 339 -20.27 12.47 1.98
C GLY A 339 -19.16 13.02 2.88
N LYS A 340 -18.78 12.30 3.97
CA LYS A 340 -17.68 12.66 4.86
C LYS A 340 -16.44 11.85 4.53
N ASP A 341 -15.26 12.45 4.70
CA ASP A 341 -13.99 11.73 4.57
C ASP A 341 -13.95 10.54 5.54
N ALA A 342 -13.51 9.38 5.05
CA ALA A 342 -13.46 8.17 5.87
C ALA A 342 -12.46 8.33 7.00
N ALA A 343 -11.20 8.05 6.80
CA ALA A 343 -10.19 8.19 7.84
C ALA A 343 -8.92 8.82 7.29
N ARG A 344 -8.41 9.82 7.99
CA ARG A 344 -7.12 10.42 7.72
C ARG A 344 -6.05 9.71 8.53
N GLU A 345 -4.87 9.59 7.96
CA GLU A 345 -3.76 8.86 8.56
C GLU A 345 -2.57 9.77 8.76
N TYR A 346 -2.03 9.75 9.97
CA TYR A 346 -0.80 10.45 10.37
C TYR A 346 0.18 9.40 10.86
N GLY A 347 1.39 9.42 10.35
CA GLY A 347 2.43 8.51 10.78
C GLY A 347 3.72 9.24 11.14
N VAL A 348 4.36 8.75 12.18
CA VAL A 348 5.73 9.14 12.56
C VAL A 348 6.58 7.89 12.56
N THR A 349 7.74 7.96 11.95
CA THR A 349 8.63 6.83 11.76
C THR A 349 10.02 7.12 12.27
N ALA A 350 10.68 6.09 12.78
CA ALA A 350 12.08 6.14 13.14
C ALA A 350 12.73 4.77 12.90
N GLY A 351 14.01 4.73 12.66
CA GLY A 351 14.69 3.45 12.46
C GLY A 351 16.19 3.56 12.34
N PHE A 352 16.78 2.37 12.24
CA PHE A 352 18.22 2.18 12.14
C PHE A 352 18.53 1.30 10.93
N GLY A 353 19.57 1.67 10.18
CA GLY A 353 20.23 0.80 9.25
C GLY A 353 21.53 0.30 9.85
N LEU A 354 21.57 -0.99 10.19
CA LEU A 354 22.69 -1.62 10.86
C LEU A 354 23.57 -2.34 9.83
N PRO A 355 24.76 -1.81 9.50
CA PRO A 355 25.67 -2.51 8.60
C PRO A 355 26.15 -3.81 9.24
N VAL A 356 26.11 -4.91 8.51
CA VAL A 356 26.65 -6.19 8.97
C VAL A 356 28.16 -6.18 8.78
N PRO A 357 28.97 -6.40 9.85
CA PRO A 357 30.43 -6.42 9.75
C PRO A 357 30.92 -7.41 8.70
N ARG A 358 31.93 -7.01 7.92
CA ARG A 358 32.54 -7.80 6.84
C ARG A 358 31.59 -8.19 5.70
N SER A 359 30.47 -7.51 5.58
CA SER A 359 29.45 -7.71 4.54
C SER A 359 28.98 -6.36 4.02
N ARG A 360 28.36 -6.35 2.84
CA ARG A 360 27.62 -5.20 2.32
C ARG A 360 26.15 -5.19 2.73
N SER A 361 25.74 -6.18 3.52
CA SER A 361 24.37 -6.33 3.99
C SER A 361 24.01 -5.29 5.05
N ILE A 362 22.77 -4.85 5.03
CA ILE A 362 22.21 -3.90 6.00
C ILE A 362 20.96 -4.51 6.61
N LEU A 363 20.92 -4.57 7.95
CA LEU A 363 19.71 -4.90 8.69
C LEU A 363 18.98 -3.62 9.04
N SER A 364 17.79 -3.42 8.49
CA SER A 364 16.95 -2.26 8.80
C SER A 364 15.92 -2.63 9.86
N ILE A 365 15.90 -1.85 10.95
CA ILE A 365 14.90 -1.97 12.02
C ILE A 365 14.18 -0.63 12.08
N SER A 366 12.86 -0.62 11.93
CA SER A 366 12.06 0.59 11.99
C SER A 366 10.84 0.40 12.87
N GLY A 367 10.43 1.49 13.52
CA GLY A 367 9.18 1.60 14.24
C GLY A 367 8.33 2.71 13.65
N GLN A 368 7.03 2.49 13.64
CA GLN A 368 6.04 3.47 13.18
C GLN A 368 4.96 3.63 14.23
N PHE A 369 4.61 4.87 14.51
CA PHE A 369 3.39 5.21 15.23
C PHE A 369 2.40 5.85 14.26
N VAL A 370 1.26 5.22 14.09
CA VAL A 370 0.24 5.64 13.13
C VAL A 370 -1.05 5.94 13.88
N ARG A 371 -1.63 7.10 13.59
CA ARG A 371 -2.96 7.47 14.06
C ARG A 371 -3.90 7.58 12.87
N ILE A 372 -4.97 6.80 12.92
CA ILE A 372 -6.06 6.84 11.97
C ILE A 372 -7.24 7.52 12.66
N SER A 373 -7.71 8.63 12.09
CA SER A 373 -8.81 9.41 12.65
C SER A 373 -9.91 9.55 11.60
N GLY A 374 -11.07 8.94 11.85
CA GLY A 374 -12.32 9.16 11.12
C GLY A 374 -13.16 10.27 11.75
N GLN A 375 -14.08 10.87 10.98
CA GLN A 375 -15.08 11.84 11.46
C GLN A 375 -16.40 11.15 11.79
#